data_fce8bdf42ef5eebe575bd106ff42616f
#
_entry.id   fce8bdf42ef5eebe575bd106ff42616f
#
_cell.length_a   1.000
_cell.length_b   1.000
_cell.length_c   1.000
_cell.angle_alpha   90.00
_cell.angle_beta   90.00
_cell.angle_gamma   90.00
#
_symmetry.space_group_name_H-M   'P 1'
#
loop_
_entity.id
_entity.type
_entity.pdbx_description
1 polymer ?
#
loop_
_entity_poly.entity_id
_entity_poly.type
_entity_poly.pdbx_seq_one_letter_code
_entity_poly.pdbx_strand_id
1 'polypeptide(L)'
;FYVPKTGVNQRLTDDERVYPLKPVPVNRGYEKGILGKDSLQLEVTAACGPMVYRGGTFPTGYEQNVFVCVPEANLVKRNILTFYGDSTSAKQAWQDKEFLVSRDEGFRPVSLSNGPDGRMYIVDMHRGVIQHYAFLSPYLKKKSMEMHLDTIIDYGRILKVSHGKATVEKSPD
;
A
#
# COMPACT_ATOMS: atom_id res chain seq x y z
N PHE A 1 -13.20 -9.64 3.25
CA PHE A 1 -13.22 -10.43 4.49
C PHE A 1 -14.38 -9.96 5.34
N TYR A 2 -15.41 -10.78 5.50
CA TYR A 2 -16.46 -10.53 6.47
C TYR A 2 -15.92 -10.91 7.84
N VAL A 3 -15.67 -9.93 8.66
CA VAL A 3 -15.25 -10.14 10.02
C VAL A 3 -16.50 -10.13 10.91
N PRO A 4 -16.86 -11.24 11.57
CA PRO A 4 -18.05 -11.27 12.41
C PRO A 4 -17.99 -10.19 13.50
N LYS A 5 -19.08 -9.47 13.72
CA LYS A 5 -19.23 -8.45 14.76
C LYS A 5 -19.20 -9.00 16.21
N THR A 6 -18.65 -10.15 16.41
CA THR A 6 -18.57 -10.77 17.72
C THR A 6 -17.20 -10.51 18.33
N GLY A 7 -17.04 -9.39 19.01
CA GLY A 7 -16.07 -9.14 20.10
C GLY A 7 -14.58 -9.46 19.95
N VAL A 8 -14.17 -10.14 18.88
CA VAL A 8 -12.81 -10.68 18.70
C VAL A 8 -11.96 -9.83 17.77
N ASN A 9 -12.54 -8.83 17.10
CA ASN A 9 -11.82 -7.96 16.18
C ASN A 9 -11.42 -6.68 16.87
N GLN A 10 -10.25 -6.71 17.46
CA GLN A 10 -9.63 -5.50 17.97
C GLN A 10 -8.90 -4.80 16.81
N ARG A 11 -9.10 -3.50 16.68
CA ARG A 11 -8.23 -2.66 15.88
C ARG A 11 -6.83 -2.72 16.47
N LEU A 12 -5.84 -2.97 15.64
CA LEU A 12 -4.44 -2.91 16.07
C LEU A 12 -3.93 -1.46 16.14
N THR A 13 -4.56 -0.56 15.38
CA THR A 13 -4.22 0.86 15.34
C THR A 13 -5.46 1.70 15.08
N ASP A 14 -5.51 2.89 15.67
CA ASP A 14 -6.51 3.93 15.38
C ASP A 14 -5.97 4.96 14.36
N ASP A 15 -4.69 4.87 13.98
CA ASP A 15 -4.05 5.75 13.01
C ASP A 15 -4.15 5.14 11.60
N GLU A 16 -5.14 5.62 10.86
CA GLU A 16 -5.40 5.25 9.47
C GLU A 16 -4.85 6.29 8.47
N ARG A 17 -4.09 7.28 8.92
CA ARG A 17 -3.51 8.32 8.06
C ARG A 17 -2.57 7.76 7.01
N VAL A 18 -2.60 8.41 5.84
CA VAL A 18 -1.70 8.13 4.72
C VAL A 18 -1.04 9.42 4.23
N TYR A 19 0.18 9.28 3.68
CA TYR A 19 0.98 10.40 3.19
C TYR A 19 1.39 10.16 1.72
N PRO A 20 0.45 10.29 0.76
CA PRO A 20 0.73 10.14 -0.65
C PRO A 20 1.55 11.32 -1.18
N LEU A 21 2.33 11.10 -2.25
CA LEU A 21 3.17 12.15 -2.86
C LEU A 21 2.43 13.07 -3.82
N LYS A 22 1.20 12.75 -4.16
CA LYS A 22 0.38 13.48 -5.13
C LYS A 22 -1.09 13.24 -4.89
N PRO A 23 -1.97 14.13 -5.37
CA PRO A 23 -3.39 13.85 -5.47
C PRO A 23 -3.62 12.57 -6.29
N VAL A 24 -4.53 11.72 -5.82
CA VAL A 24 -4.97 10.54 -6.57
C VAL A 24 -6.27 10.91 -7.30
N PRO A 25 -6.20 11.28 -8.59
CA PRO A 25 -7.36 11.84 -9.29
C PRO A 25 -8.51 10.85 -9.46
N VAL A 26 -8.21 9.57 -9.37
CA VAL A 26 -9.20 8.47 -9.45
C VAL A 26 -9.92 8.25 -8.12
N ASN A 27 -9.29 8.61 -7.01
CA ASN A 27 -9.88 8.49 -5.68
C ASN A 27 -10.40 9.85 -5.22
N ARG A 28 -11.60 10.20 -5.63
CA ARG A 28 -12.23 11.46 -5.27
C ARG A 28 -12.95 11.42 -3.93
N GLY A 29 -12.69 10.41 -3.12
CA GLY A 29 -13.37 10.25 -1.85
C GLY A 29 -14.89 10.12 -2.02
N TYR A 30 -15.38 8.94 -1.89
CA TYR A 30 -16.81 8.67 -1.82
C TYR A 30 -17.41 9.05 -0.45
N GLU A 31 -16.57 9.46 0.49
CA GLU A 31 -16.96 9.97 1.80
C GLU A 31 -16.33 11.36 2.06
N LYS A 32 -17.02 12.16 2.85
CA LYS A 32 -16.50 13.47 3.27
C LYS A 32 -15.32 13.27 4.21
N GLY A 33 -14.25 14.04 4.01
CA GLY A 33 -13.08 14.04 4.88
C GLY A 33 -11.94 13.10 4.47
N ILE A 34 -12.14 12.28 3.44
CA ILE A 34 -11.07 11.40 2.93
C ILE A 34 -9.95 12.20 2.23
N LEU A 35 -10.30 13.31 1.59
CA LEU A 35 -9.35 14.18 0.91
C LEU A 35 -9.09 15.47 1.69
N GLY A 36 -7.83 15.87 1.78
CA GLY A 36 -7.40 17.16 2.28
C GLY A 36 -7.74 18.32 1.32
N LYS A 37 -7.48 19.55 1.76
CA LYS A 37 -7.67 20.76 0.94
C LYS A 37 -6.79 20.77 -0.31
N ASP A 38 -5.68 20.08 -0.28
CA ASP A 38 -4.73 19.87 -1.38
C ASP A 38 -5.10 18.68 -2.28
N SER A 39 -6.27 18.07 -2.05
CA SER A 39 -6.74 16.86 -2.72
C SER A 39 -5.89 15.61 -2.48
N LEU A 40 -4.99 15.63 -1.50
CA LEU A 40 -4.30 14.44 -1.04
C LEU A 40 -5.25 13.57 -0.22
N GLN A 41 -5.11 12.26 -0.37
CA GLN A 41 -5.82 11.30 0.48
C GLN A 41 -5.27 11.38 1.91
N LEU A 42 -6.16 11.46 2.89
CA LEU A 42 -5.79 11.60 4.31
C LEU A 42 -5.79 10.27 5.04
N GLU A 43 -6.64 9.33 4.66
CA GLU A 43 -6.86 8.08 5.35
C GLU A 43 -6.86 6.88 4.40
N VAL A 44 -6.64 5.70 4.95
CA VAL A 44 -6.72 4.45 4.19
C VAL A 44 -8.16 4.21 3.76
N THR A 45 -8.39 4.08 2.45
CA THR A 45 -9.70 3.74 1.88
C THR A 45 -9.77 2.27 1.46
N ALA A 46 -8.63 1.69 1.12
CA ALA A 46 -8.49 0.27 0.83
C ALA A 46 -7.10 -0.21 1.25
N ALA A 47 -7.04 -1.32 1.95
CA ALA A 47 -5.80 -1.95 2.38
C ALA A 47 -5.82 -3.44 2.04
N CYS A 48 -4.67 -3.98 1.65
CA CYS A 48 -4.53 -5.40 1.32
C CYS A 48 -3.11 -5.90 1.55
N GLY A 49 -2.92 -7.20 1.45
CA GLY A 49 -1.64 -7.88 1.50
C GLY A 49 -0.78 -7.57 2.72
N PRO A 50 -1.31 -7.58 3.95
CA PRO A 50 -0.48 -7.32 5.13
C PRO A 50 0.59 -8.40 5.27
N MET A 51 1.81 -8.00 5.61
CA MET A 51 2.94 -8.89 5.82
C MET A 51 3.77 -8.46 7.02
N VAL A 52 4.12 -9.40 7.87
CA VAL A 52 5.16 -9.21 8.90
C VAL A 52 6.53 -9.48 8.27
N TYR A 53 7.42 -8.48 8.32
CA TYR A 53 8.76 -8.64 7.78
C TYR A 53 9.62 -9.50 8.70
N ARG A 54 10.28 -10.52 8.12
CA ARG A 54 11.16 -11.49 8.80
C ARG A 54 12.39 -11.83 7.97
N GLY A 55 12.77 -10.97 7.04
CA GLY A 55 13.79 -11.27 6.04
C GLY A 55 15.24 -11.10 6.53
N GLY A 56 15.48 -10.29 7.55
CA GLY A 56 16.83 -10.06 8.12
C GLY A 56 17.77 -9.19 7.28
N THR A 57 17.33 -8.65 6.12
CA THR A 57 18.18 -7.81 5.26
C THR A 57 17.96 -6.32 5.41
N PHE A 58 16.90 -5.90 6.12
CA PHE A 58 16.67 -4.52 6.45
C PHE A 58 17.37 -4.15 7.78
N PRO A 59 17.55 -2.85 8.07
CA PRO A 59 18.17 -2.41 9.31
C PRO A 59 17.45 -2.92 10.55
N THR A 60 18.17 -3.00 11.65
CA THR A 60 17.59 -3.27 12.98
C THR A 60 16.39 -2.37 13.22
N GLY A 61 15.29 -2.94 13.74
CA GLY A 61 14.04 -2.23 13.97
C GLY A 61 13.00 -2.33 12.85
N TYR A 62 13.32 -3.04 11.75
CA TYR A 62 12.34 -3.41 10.72
C TYR A 62 11.75 -4.80 10.95
N GLU A 63 12.46 -5.64 11.71
CA GLU A 63 11.99 -6.98 12.05
C GLU A 63 10.67 -6.94 12.82
N GLN A 64 9.78 -7.88 12.49
CA GLN A 64 8.46 -7.99 13.08
C GLN A 64 7.53 -6.76 12.88
N ASN A 65 7.93 -5.82 12.02
CA ASN A 65 7.02 -4.76 11.62
C ASN A 65 6.03 -5.28 10.56
N VAL A 66 4.84 -4.71 10.58
CA VAL A 66 3.79 -5.00 9.58
C VAL A 66 3.86 -3.98 8.46
N PHE A 67 3.88 -4.49 7.25
CA PHE A 67 3.75 -3.71 6.03
C PHE A 67 2.39 -3.99 5.40
N VAL A 68 1.75 -2.95 4.87
CA VAL A 68 0.39 -3.03 4.33
C VAL A 68 0.34 -2.28 3.01
N CYS A 69 -0.18 -2.93 1.98
CA CYS A 69 -0.42 -2.30 0.70
C CYS A 69 -1.65 -1.39 0.75
N VAL A 70 -1.51 -0.18 0.22
CA VAL A 70 -2.62 0.77 0.03
C VAL A 70 -2.65 1.18 -1.45
N PRO A 71 -3.26 0.33 -2.31
CA PRO A 71 -3.17 0.49 -3.76
C PRO A 71 -3.83 1.78 -4.26
N GLU A 72 -4.85 2.27 -3.59
CA GLU A 72 -5.54 3.50 -4.01
C GLU A 72 -4.71 4.76 -3.78
N ALA A 73 -3.82 4.75 -2.78
CA ALA A 73 -2.90 5.85 -2.49
C ALA A 73 -1.50 5.66 -3.10
N ASN A 74 -1.29 4.62 -3.90
CA ASN A 74 -0.01 4.27 -4.54
C ASN A 74 1.14 4.10 -3.54
N LEU A 75 0.88 3.41 -2.42
CA LEU A 75 1.87 3.31 -1.34
C LEU A 75 1.85 1.97 -0.58
N VAL A 76 2.92 1.76 0.18
CA VAL A 76 3.03 0.71 1.19
C VAL A 76 3.30 1.37 2.53
N LYS A 77 2.46 1.09 3.52
CA LYS A 77 2.60 1.55 4.91
C LYS A 77 3.52 0.63 5.70
N ARG A 78 4.15 1.19 6.72
CA ARG A 78 4.88 0.43 7.75
C ARG A 78 4.32 0.76 9.11
N ASN A 79 3.95 -0.28 9.87
CA ASN A 79 3.51 -0.16 11.25
C ASN A 79 4.44 -0.96 12.16
N ILE A 80 4.79 -0.37 13.30
CA ILE A 80 5.57 -1.00 14.36
C ILE A 80 4.60 -1.70 15.31
N LEU A 81 4.79 -3.01 15.48
CA LEU A 81 4.00 -3.78 16.43
C LEU A 81 4.58 -3.66 17.84
N THR A 82 3.70 -3.60 18.81
CA THR A 82 4.04 -3.73 20.23
C THR A 82 3.17 -4.81 20.86
N PHE A 83 3.80 -5.71 21.56
CA PHE A 83 3.16 -6.87 22.17
C PHE A 83 3.07 -6.65 23.69
N TYR A 84 1.87 -6.84 24.24
CA TYR A 84 1.56 -6.71 25.66
C TYR A 84 0.85 -7.98 26.13
N GLY A 85 1.61 -9.02 26.50
CA GLY A 85 1.02 -10.31 26.85
C GLY A 85 0.15 -10.83 25.71
N ASP A 86 -1.14 -10.93 25.94
CA ASP A 86 -2.11 -11.47 24.98
C ASP A 86 -2.64 -10.41 23.99
N SER A 87 -2.24 -9.16 24.14
CA SER A 87 -2.68 -8.09 23.26
C SER A 87 -1.57 -7.55 22.37
N THR A 88 -1.94 -7.07 21.20
CA THR A 88 -1.03 -6.46 20.23
C THR A 88 -1.59 -5.12 19.79
N SER A 89 -0.73 -4.10 19.74
CA SER A 89 -1.05 -2.82 19.14
C SER A 89 -0.11 -2.53 17.97
N ALA A 90 -0.52 -1.65 17.08
CA ALA A 90 0.30 -1.18 15.98
C ALA A 90 0.35 0.34 15.98
N LYS A 91 1.52 0.90 15.69
CA LYS A 91 1.73 2.33 15.54
C LYS A 91 2.39 2.59 14.19
N GLN A 92 1.94 3.60 13.48
CA GLN A 92 2.59 4.04 12.25
C GLN A 92 4.06 4.38 12.50
N ALA A 93 4.94 3.95 11.63
CA ALA A 93 6.39 4.13 11.82
C ALA A 93 6.83 5.59 11.74
N TRP A 94 6.10 6.41 10.97
CA TRP A 94 6.36 7.85 10.79
C TRP A 94 5.03 8.61 10.68
N GLN A 95 5.04 9.89 11.02
CA GLN A 95 3.83 10.73 11.00
C GLN A 95 3.72 11.63 9.74
N ASP A 96 4.69 11.58 8.86
CA ASP A 96 4.78 12.51 7.71
C ASP A 96 5.20 11.82 6.41
N LYS A 97 5.41 10.52 6.46
CA LYS A 97 5.88 9.72 5.32
C LYS A 97 5.50 8.25 5.45
N GLU A 98 5.59 7.56 4.33
CA GLU A 98 5.32 6.13 4.23
C GLU A 98 6.60 5.34 3.93
N PHE A 99 6.52 4.02 3.99
CA PHE A 99 7.65 3.15 3.66
C PHE A 99 8.03 3.23 2.19
N LEU A 100 7.03 3.17 1.32
CA LEU A 100 7.20 3.29 -0.12
C LEU A 100 6.01 4.04 -0.70
N VAL A 101 6.28 5.05 -1.51
CA VAL A 101 5.25 5.83 -2.20
C VAL A 101 5.67 6.03 -3.65
N SER A 102 4.74 5.94 -4.56
CA SER A 102 4.98 6.16 -5.98
C SER A 102 4.21 7.37 -6.54
N ARG A 103 4.81 8.05 -7.51
CA ARG A 103 4.13 9.03 -8.35
C ARG A 103 3.49 8.41 -9.59
N ASP A 104 3.79 7.14 -9.85
CA ASP A 104 3.23 6.38 -10.95
C ASP A 104 1.77 6.02 -10.66
N GLU A 105 0.84 6.47 -11.51
CA GLU A 105 -0.59 6.18 -11.38
C GLU A 105 -0.90 4.69 -11.49
N GLY A 106 -0.08 3.96 -12.22
CA GLY A 106 -0.21 2.52 -12.38
C GLY A 106 0.25 1.72 -11.17
N PHE A 107 1.04 2.31 -10.26
CA PHE A 107 1.52 1.58 -9.09
C PHE A 107 0.39 1.19 -8.15
N ARG A 108 0.08 -0.10 -8.12
CA ARG A 108 -1.00 -0.70 -7.32
C ARG A 108 -0.48 -1.89 -6.54
N PRO A 109 0.22 -1.66 -5.44
CA PRO A 109 0.72 -2.77 -4.62
C PRO A 109 -0.46 -3.53 -4.01
N VAL A 110 -0.48 -4.84 -4.14
CA VAL A 110 -1.61 -5.68 -3.70
C VAL A 110 -1.20 -6.82 -2.79
N SER A 111 0.07 -7.21 -2.78
CA SER A 111 0.58 -8.25 -1.90
C SER A 111 2.05 -8.04 -1.59
N LEU A 112 2.47 -8.52 -0.44
CA LEU A 112 3.85 -8.48 0.06
C LEU A 112 4.30 -9.88 0.44
N SER A 113 5.59 -10.17 0.26
CA SER A 113 6.18 -11.45 0.61
C SER A 113 7.62 -11.28 1.11
N ASN A 114 8.01 -12.10 2.08
CA ASN A 114 9.41 -12.29 2.43
C ASN A 114 10.03 -13.26 1.42
N GLY A 115 11.06 -12.83 0.72
CA GLY A 115 11.77 -13.68 -0.22
C GLY A 115 12.76 -14.63 0.46
N PRO A 116 13.17 -15.71 -0.22
CA PRO A 116 14.18 -16.63 0.30
C PRO A 116 15.56 -15.98 0.47
N ASP A 117 15.79 -14.88 -0.21
CA ASP A 117 16.99 -14.03 -0.10
C ASP A 117 16.90 -12.99 1.04
N GLY A 118 15.86 -13.07 1.87
CA GLY A 118 15.60 -12.15 2.99
C GLY A 118 15.07 -10.78 2.59
N ARG A 119 14.86 -10.53 1.30
CA ARG A 119 14.34 -9.25 0.79
C ARG A 119 12.83 -9.25 0.78
N MET A 120 12.25 -8.06 0.68
CA MET A 120 10.81 -7.89 0.51
C MET A 120 10.46 -7.87 -0.97
N TYR A 121 9.42 -8.62 -1.34
CA TYR A 121 8.84 -8.60 -2.66
C TYR A 121 7.45 -8.01 -2.62
N ILE A 122 7.16 -7.13 -3.57
CA ILE A 122 5.88 -6.45 -3.71
C ILE A 122 5.26 -6.88 -5.02
N VAL A 123 4.07 -7.45 -4.98
CA VAL A 123 3.26 -7.67 -6.17
C VAL A 123 2.56 -6.36 -6.49
N ASP A 124 2.95 -5.76 -7.60
CA ASP A 124 2.32 -4.57 -8.16
C ASP A 124 1.43 -4.98 -9.32
N MET A 125 0.12 -4.80 -9.16
CA MET A 125 -0.84 -5.08 -10.22
C MET A 125 -0.63 -4.17 -11.44
N HIS A 126 0.01 -3.04 -11.22
CA HIS A 126 0.35 -2.03 -12.20
C HIS A 126 -0.80 -1.72 -13.17
N ARG A 127 -1.85 -1.14 -12.61
CA ARG A 127 -3.08 -0.86 -13.35
C ARG A 127 -3.60 0.55 -13.03
N GLY A 128 -3.94 1.30 -14.05
CA GLY A 128 -4.40 2.68 -13.87
C GLY A 128 -5.76 2.75 -13.18
N VAL A 129 -6.71 1.90 -13.57
CA VAL A 129 -8.05 1.80 -12.95
C VAL A 129 -8.24 0.40 -12.38
N ILE A 130 -8.52 0.31 -11.10
CA ILE A 130 -8.74 -0.96 -10.39
C ILE A 130 -10.22 -1.27 -10.15
N GLN A 131 -11.09 -0.27 -10.26
CA GLN A 131 -12.53 -0.45 -10.10
C GLN A 131 -13.11 -1.22 -11.31
N HIS A 132 -14.06 -2.08 -11.03
CA HIS A 132 -14.82 -2.74 -12.09
C HIS A 132 -15.63 -1.71 -12.90
N TYR A 133 -15.67 -1.86 -14.22
CA TYR A 133 -16.29 -0.89 -15.15
C TYR A 133 -17.72 -0.50 -14.78
N ALA A 134 -18.53 -1.44 -14.27
CA ALA A 134 -19.89 -1.18 -13.83
C ALA A 134 -20.00 -0.18 -12.67
N PHE A 135 -18.95 -0.03 -11.88
CA PHE A 135 -18.90 0.88 -10.73
C PHE A 135 -18.18 2.19 -11.02
N LEU A 136 -17.72 2.41 -12.25
CA LEU A 136 -17.10 3.66 -12.64
C LEU A 136 -18.16 4.76 -12.77
N SER A 137 -18.06 5.79 -11.92
CA SER A 137 -18.87 7.00 -12.07
C SER A 137 -18.54 7.72 -13.38
N PRO A 138 -19.45 8.58 -13.91
CA PRO A 138 -19.15 9.41 -15.08
C PRO A 138 -17.88 10.24 -14.92
N TYR A 139 -17.63 10.77 -13.73
CA TYR A 139 -16.41 11.49 -13.39
C TYR A 139 -15.16 10.59 -13.56
N LEU A 140 -15.21 9.40 -13.00
CA LEU A 140 -14.07 8.48 -13.03
C LEU A 140 -13.77 8.00 -14.44
N LYS A 141 -14.81 7.72 -15.24
CA LYS A 141 -14.66 7.39 -16.68
C LYS A 141 -13.98 8.53 -17.42
N LYS A 142 -14.43 9.77 -17.22
CA LYS A 142 -13.85 10.96 -17.86
C LYS A 142 -12.37 11.12 -17.45
N LYS A 143 -12.07 11.05 -16.16
CA LYS A 143 -10.70 11.18 -15.66
C LYS A 143 -9.78 10.06 -16.13
N SER A 144 -10.27 8.84 -16.18
CA SER A 144 -9.52 7.71 -16.72
C SER A 144 -9.10 7.93 -18.17
N MET A 145 -10.02 8.41 -19.01
CA MET A 145 -9.74 8.73 -20.41
C MET A 145 -8.79 9.92 -20.57
N GLU A 146 -9.03 11.02 -19.81
CA GLU A 146 -8.15 12.21 -19.84
C GLU A 146 -6.71 11.91 -19.49
N MET A 147 -6.47 10.94 -18.61
CA MET A 147 -5.16 10.58 -18.09
C MET A 147 -4.61 9.28 -18.70
N HIS A 148 -5.32 8.71 -19.69
CA HIS A 148 -4.96 7.43 -20.33
C HIS A 148 -4.77 6.27 -19.34
N LEU A 149 -5.50 6.28 -18.23
CA LEU A 149 -5.37 5.26 -17.20
C LEU A 149 -5.99 3.92 -17.61
N ASP A 150 -6.95 3.96 -18.52
CA ASP A 150 -7.58 2.79 -19.14
C ASP A 150 -6.62 1.97 -20.01
N THR A 151 -5.52 2.59 -20.46
CA THR A 151 -4.48 1.91 -21.27
C THR A 151 -3.42 1.23 -20.41
N ILE A 152 -3.35 1.52 -19.11
CA ILE A 152 -2.39 0.88 -18.19
C ILE A 152 -3.00 -0.46 -17.74
N ILE A 153 -2.86 -1.47 -18.58
CA ILE A 153 -3.35 -2.84 -18.37
C ILE A 153 -2.26 -3.83 -18.77
N ASP A 154 -2.29 -5.03 -18.19
CA ASP A 154 -1.38 -6.14 -18.51
C ASP A 154 0.13 -5.89 -18.19
N TYR A 155 0.40 -4.94 -17.29
CA TYR A 155 1.75 -4.58 -16.85
C TYR A 155 2.08 -5.04 -15.42
N GLY A 156 1.39 -6.06 -14.93
CA GLY A 156 1.66 -6.63 -13.60
C GLY A 156 3.15 -6.97 -13.43
N ARG A 157 3.73 -6.62 -12.28
CA ARG A 157 5.16 -6.81 -12.01
C ARG A 157 5.41 -7.18 -10.56
N ILE A 158 6.59 -7.75 -10.31
CA ILE A 158 7.09 -8.01 -8.95
C ILE A 158 8.28 -7.09 -8.72
N LEU A 159 8.19 -6.27 -7.69
CA LEU A 159 9.27 -5.39 -7.26
C LEU A 159 10.02 -6.03 -6.10
N LYS A 160 11.34 -6.01 -6.16
CA LYS A 160 12.23 -6.44 -5.09
C LYS A 160 12.76 -5.22 -4.33
N VAL A 161 12.52 -5.14 -3.03
CA VAL A 161 13.00 -4.07 -2.17
C VAL A 161 14.18 -4.58 -1.36
N SER A 162 15.30 -3.85 -1.44
CA SER A 162 16.52 -4.13 -0.68
C SER A 162 17.02 -2.86 0.01
N HIS A 163 17.70 -3.03 1.14
CA HIS A 163 18.39 -1.94 1.81
C HIS A 163 19.85 -1.86 1.36
N GLY A 164 20.37 -0.64 1.15
CA GLY A 164 21.74 -0.39 0.74
C GLY A 164 21.93 -0.40 -0.79
N LYS A 165 23.20 -0.43 -1.23
CA LYS A 165 23.52 -0.49 -2.66
C LYS A 165 23.05 -1.83 -3.21
N ALA A 166 22.15 -1.78 -4.19
CA ALA A 166 21.74 -2.95 -4.92
C ALA A 166 22.98 -3.55 -5.63
N THR A 167 23.47 -4.67 -5.18
CA THR A 167 24.29 -5.52 -6.03
C THR A 167 23.35 -6.08 -7.09
N VAL A 168 23.52 -5.64 -8.33
CA VAL A 168 22.84 -6.27 -9.46
C VAL A 168 23.40 -7.68 -9.58
N GLU A 169 22.68 -8.66 -9.03
CA GLU A 169 22.95 -10.04 -9.34
C GLU A 169 22.64 -10.23 -10.84
N LYS A 170 23.67 -10.51 -11.64
CA LYS A 170 23.46 -10.94 -13.01
C LYS A 170 22.61 -12.21 -12.98
N SER A 171 21.54 -12.23 -13.76
CA SER A 171 20.83 -13.48 -14.04
C SER A 171 21.86 -14.52 -14.46
N PRO A 172 21.81 -15.75 -13.95
CA PRO A 172 22.54 -16.83 -14.60
C PRO A 172 22.02 -16.96 -16.04
N ASP A 173 22.92 -16.94 -17.00
CA ASP A 173 22.66 -17.20 -18.41
C ASP A 173 22.05 -18.57 -18.64
#